data_d59d6f6664a15559b088e1bdc05cb9ae
#
_entry.id   d59d6f6664a15559b088e1bdc05cb9ae
#
_cell.length_a   1.000
_cell.length_b   1.000
_cell.length_c   1.000
_cell.angle_alpha   90.00
_cell.angle_beta   90.00
_cell.angle_gamma   90.00
#
_symmetry.space_group_name_H-M   'P 1'
#
loop_
_entity.id
_entity.type
_entity.pdbx_description
1 polymer ?
#
loop_
_entity_poly.entity_id
_entity_poly.type
_entity_poly.pdbx_seq_one_letter_code
_entity_poly.pdbx_strand_id
1 'polypeptide(L)'
;SCAREPRKTDFDYHVCAFIWPSCHDDSLGRTNWEQGIGEWEVIKQGNPRFEGHYQPRLPMWGYEMDNDPVVVEKWIQTALKYGVNTFIYDWYWFDSYPYLESALNDGFLKAPSNEKMEFFIMWANHDVKHNYWNPHKWGDNESLLWEGAIDPADWPVIVNRVITQYFHRPNYTKIDGCPVFAMFSAENFIESFGSVGA
;
A
#
# COMPACT_ATOMS: atom_id res chain seq x y z
N SER A 1 -11.07 15.41 -20.65
CA SER A 1 -11.03 16.54 -19.70
C SER A 1 -11.84 16.17 -18.48
N CYS A 2 -11.23 16.23 -17.31
CA CYS A 2 -11.93 16.02 -16.03
C CYS A 2 -12.96 17.13 -15.85
N ALA A 3 -14.22 16.78 -15.65
CA ALA A 3 -15.27 17.75 -15.39
C ALA A 3 -15.07 18.37 -14.01
N ARG A 4 -15.03 19.70 -13.94
CA ARG A 4 -14.97 20.45 -12.69
C ARG A 4 -16.31 20.35 -11.96
N GLU A 5 -16.47 19.41 -11.06
CA GLU A 5 -17.40 19.55 -9.95
C GLU A 5 -16.60 19.67 -8.66
N PRO A 6 -16.63 20.83 -7.98
CA PRO A 6 -15.97 20.96 -6.69
C PRO A 6 -16.71 20.06 -5.70
N ARG A 7 -16.05 18.99 -5.25
CA ARG A 7 -16.49 18.28 -4.07
C ARG A 7 -16.33 19.22 -2.87
N LYS A 8 -17.40 19.50 -2.16
CA LYS A 8 -17.27 20.00 -0.78
C LYS A 8 -16.72 18.84 0.03
N THR A 9 -15.40 18.79 0.20
CA THR A 9 -14.83 18.05 1.31
C THR A 9 -15.20 18.81 2.59
N ASP A 10 -15.64 18.12 3.62
CA ASP A 10 -15.89 18.74 4.94
C ASP A 10 -14.58 19.17 5.62
N PHE A 11 -13.46 19.11 4.91
CA PHE A 11 -12.12 19.38 5.42
C PHE A 11 -11.44 20.50 4.63
N ASP A 12 -10.87 21.47 5.37
CA ASP A 12 -10.09 22.56 4.79
C ASP A 12 -8.71 22.06 4.26
N TYR A 13 -8.22 20.93 4.76
CA TYR A 13 -6.91 20.36 4.43
C TYR A 13 -6.99 18.83 4.32
N HIS A 14 -6.20 18.25 3.43
CA HIS A 14 -5.93 16.82 3.40
C HIS A 14 -4.74 16.52 4.32
N VAL A 15 -5.00 15.87 5.44
CA VAL A 15 -3.97 15.33 6.33
C VAL A 15 -3.86 13.84 6.03
N CYS A 16 -2.77 13.46 5.38
CA CYS A 16 -2.60 12.13 4.83
C CYS A 16 -1.69 11.26 5.70
N ALA A 17 -2.01 9.98 5.78
CA ALA A 17 -1.13 8.96 6.34
C ALA A 17 -0.86 7.86 5.30
N PHE A 18 0.41 7.47 5.14
CA PHE A 18 0.79 6.31 4.35
C PHE A 18 0.40 5.01 5.06
N ILE A 19 -0.12 4.06 4.29
CA ILE A 19 -0.42 2.70 4.71
C ILE A 19 0.52 1.75 3.96
N TRP A 20 1.42 1.12 4.70
CA TRP A 20 2.22 0.00 4.25
C TRP A 20 1.41 -1.30 4.45
N PRO A 21 0.91 -1.93 3.38
CA PRO A 21 -0.11 -3.00 3.49
C PRO A 21 0.52 -4.39 3.61
N SER A 22 1.39 -4.62 4.57
CA SER A 22 2.20 -5.85 4.63
C SER A 22 1.76 -6.88 5.66
N CYS A 23 0.70 -6.60 6.42
CA CYS A 23 0.35 -7.39 7.61
C CYS A 23 -0.83 -8.35 7.36
N HIS A 24 -0.80 -9.10 6.27
CA HIS A 24 -1.79 -10.13 5.93
C HIS A 24 -1.16 -11.24 5.07
N ASP A 25 -1.94 -12.29 4.82
CA ASP A 25 -1.55 -13.35 3.91
C ASP A 25 -1.73 -12.90 2.45
N ASP A 26 -0.66 -12.96 1.68
CA ASP A 26 -0.65 -12.67 0.26
C ASP A 26 0.10 -13.76 -0.50
N SER A 27 -0.43 -14.20 -1.64
CA SER A 27 0.14 -15.33 -2.39
C SER A 27 1.57 -15.06 -2.88
N LEU A 28 1.83 -13.87 -3.39
CA LEU A 28 3.17 -13.45 -3.80
C LEU A 28 4.03 -13.11 -2.57
N GLY A 29 3.41 -12.55 -1.52
CA GLY A 29 4.01 -12.24 -0.23
C GLY A 29 4.60 -13.44 0.49
N ARG A 30 4.07 -14.65 0.23
CA ARG A 30 4.62 -15.90 0.78
C ARG A 30 6.05 -16.19 0.31
N THR A 31 6.52 -15.53 -0.71
CA THR A 31 7.93 -15.53 -1.08
C THR A 31 8.81 -15.01 0.06
N ASN A 32 8.34 -14.01 0.80
CA ASN A 32 9.05 -13.42 1.92
C ASN A 32 8.53 -13.91 3.29
N TRP A 33 7.22 -14.14 3.44
CA TRP A 33 6.54 -14.42 4.71
C TRP A 33 5.68 -15.69 4.59
N GLU A 34 6.24 -16.82 5.04
CA GLU A 34 5.65 -18.15 4.80
C GLU A 34 4.49 -18.51 5.74
N GLN A 35 4.41 -17.81 6.91
CA GLN A 35 3.42 -18.14 7.95
C GLN A 35 2.01 -17.59 7.65
N GLY A 36 1.84 -16.79 6.59
CA GLY A 36 0.54 -16.21 6.23
C GLY A 36 0.08 -15.07 7.15
N ILE A 37 1.02 -14.41 7.80
CA ILE A 37 0.78 -13.25 8.67
C ILE A 37 1.53 -12.00 8.20
N GLY A 38 2.05 -12.04 6.96
CA GLY A 38 2.81 -10.95 6.39
C GLY A 38 4.06 -10.61 7.21
N GLU A 39 4.41 -9.35 7.22
CA GLU A 39 5.62 -8.84 7.89
C GLU A 39 5.62 -9.04 9.42
N TRP A 40 4.47 -9.33 10.04
CA TRP A 40 4.45 -9.74 11.44
C TRP A 40 5.37 -10.93 11.74
N GLU A 41 5.61 -11.79 10.72
CA GLU A 41 6.56 -12.89 10.83
C GLU A 41 7.97 -12.40 11.18
N VAL A 42 8.41 -11.34 10.53
CA VAL A 42 9.75 -10.75 10.76
C VAL A 42 9.80 -9.98 12.06
N ILE A 43 8.77 -9.19 12.34
CA ILE A 43 8.70 -8.36 13.56
C ILE A 43 8.73 -9.22 14.82
N LYS A 44 7.99 -10.34 14.82
CA LYS A 44 7.96 -11.30 15.94
C LYS A 44 9.30 -11.99 16.20
N GLN A 45 10.20 -12.03 15.22
CA GLN A 45 11.54 -12.60 15.33
C GLN A 45 12.60 -11.59 15.82
N GLY A 46 12.20 -10.36 16.11
CA GLY A 46 13.10 -9.34 16.62
C GLY A 46 13.80 -9.77 17.91
N ASN A 47 15.13 -9.60 17.99
CA ASN A 47 15.94 -9.96 19.15
C ASN A 47 16.59 -8.72 19.76
N PRO A 48 16.74 -8.64 21.10
CA PRO A 48 17.53 -7.63 21.74
C PRO A 48 18.99 -7.64 21.26
N ARG A 49 19.53 -6.46 20.93
CA ARG A 49 20.93 -6.30 20.48
C ARG A 49 21.85 -5.80 21.58
N PHE A 50 21.29 -5.31 22.68
CA PHE A 50 22.01 -4.83 23.86
C PHE A 50 21.10 -4.90 25.08
N GLU A 51 21.67 -4.77 26.27
CA GLU A 51 20.92 -4.80 27.54
C GLU A 51 19.88 -3.67 27.58
N GLY A 52 18.63 -4.01 27.93
CA GLY A 52 17.50 -3.07 27.93
C GLY A 52 16.87 -2.78 26.57
N HIS A 53 17.35 -3.36 25.46
CA HIS A 53 16.71 -3.24 24.15
C HIS A 53 15.47 -4.11 24.11
N TYR A 54 14.29 -3.48 24.18
CA TYR A 54 13.00 -4.16 24.12
C TYR A 54 12.70 -4.68 22.70
N GLN A 55 12.78 -6.00 22.52
CA GLN A 55 12.44 -6.71 21.30
C GLN A 55 11.96 -8.14 21.64
N PRO A 56 11.04 -8.72 20.84
CA PRO A 56 10.28 -8.06 19.79
C PRO A 56 9.32 -7.01 20.36
N ARG A 57 9.07 -5.94 19.62
CA ARG A 57 8.09 -4.94 20.03
C ARG A 57 6.69 -5.50 19.85
N LEU A 58 5.88 -5.37 20.90
CA LEU A 58 4.47 -5.71 20.84
C LEU A 58 3.68 -4.42 20.52
N PRO A 59 2.95 -4.35 19.39
CA PRO A 59 2.08 -3.23 19.12
C PRO A 59 1.02 -3.07 20.20
N MET A 60 0.63 -1.84 20.52
CA MET A 60 -0.38 -1.54 21.55
C MET A 60 -1.74 -2.22 21.23
N TRP A 61 -2.06 -2.41 19.97
CA TRP A 61 -3.28 -3.09 19.52
C TRP A 61 -3.06 -4.57 19.17
N GLY A 62 -1.87 -5.10 19.40
CA GLY A 62 -1.49 -6.46 19.01
C GLY A 62 -1.08 -6.54 17.54
N TYR A 63 -0.84 -7.75 17.09
CA TYR A 63 -0.46 -8.07 15.69
C TYR A 63 -1.72 -8.23 14.85
N GLU A 64 -2.33 -7.11 14.50
CA GLU A 64 -3.59 -7.09 13.74
C GLU A 64 -3.34 -7.28 12.24
N MET A 65 -4.29 -7.95 11.56
CA MET A 65 -4.25 -8.12 10.11
C MET A 65 -4.87 -6.90 9.43
N ASP A 66 -4.14 -6.31 8.50
CA ASP A 66 -4.55 -5.08 7.81
C ASP A 66 -5.59 -5.32 6.69
N ASN A 67 -5.89 -6.57 6.37
CA ASN A 67 -6.99 -6.96 5.49
C ASN A 67 -8.29 -7.32 6.24
N ASP A 68 -8.31 -7.15 7.56
CA ASP A 68 -9.53 -7.31 8.36
C ASP A 68 -10.30 -5.97 8.42
N PRO A 69 -11.53 -5.90 7.89
CA PRO A 69 -12.31 -4.67 7.90
C PRO A 69 -12.66 -4.17 9.30
N VAL A 70 -12.69 -5.02 10.32
CA VAL A 70 -12.91 -4.61 11.72
C VAL A 70 -11.67 -3.88 12.26
N VAL A 71 -10.49 -4.37 11.93
CA VAL A 71 -9.22 -3.73 12.28
C VAL A 71 -9.11 -2.36 11.60
N VAL A 72 -9.38 -2.31 10.29
CA VAL A 72 -9.27 -1.07 9.52
C VAL A 72 -10.35 -0.07 9.94
N GLU A 73 -11.54 -0.51 10.33
CA GLU A 73 -12.57 0.36 10.94
C GLU A 73 -12.02 1.11 12.15
N LYS A 74 -11.32 0.41 13.06
CA LYS A 74 -10.68 1.03 14.21
C LYS A 74 -9.62 2.07 13.79
N TRP A 75 -8.85 1.78 12.73
CA TRP A 75 -7.87 2.73 12.20
C TRP A 75 -8.54 3.98 11.66
N ILE A 76 -9.61 3.83 10.86
CA ILE A 76 -10.38 4.94 10.32
C ILE A 76 -10.92 5.83 11.43
N GLN A 77 -11.60 5.23 12.43
CA GLN A 77 -12.18 5.98 13.55
C GLN A 77 -11.09 6.74 14.34
N THR A 78 -9.96 6.11 14.56
CA THR A 78 -8.85 6.73 15.27
C THR A 78 -8.22 7.86 14.44
N ALA A 79 -7.96 7.63 13.16
CA ALA A 79 -7.39 8.62 12.26
C ALA A 79 -8.27 9.89 12.19
N LEU A 80 -9.57 9.71 11.93
CA LEU A 80 -10.53 10.81 11.86
C LEU A 80 -10.61 11.59 13.18
N LYS A 81 -10.60 10.90 14.32
CA LYS A 81 -10.62 11.52 15.65
C LYS A 81 -9.44 12.46 15.87
N TYR A 82 -8.30 12.16 15.29
CA TYR A 82 -7.06 12.94 15.43
C TYR A 82 -6.71 13.80 14.21
N GLY A 83 -7.65 13.97 13.28
CA GLY A 83 -7.54 14.90 12.16
C GLY A 83 -6.84 14.36 10.92
N VAL A 84 -6.49 13.07 10.88
CA VAL A 84 -6.06 12.40 9.65
C VAL A 84 -7.32 11.99 8.88
N ASN A 85 -7.45 12.45 7.64
CA ASN A 85 -8.67 12.30 6.84
C ASN A 85 -8.46 11.61 5.48
N THR A 86 -7.21 11.26 5.17
CA THR A 86 -6.86 10.62 3.91
C THR A 86 -5.82 9.52 4.13
N PHE A 87 -6.04 8.34 3.58
CA PHE A 87 -5.04 7.28 3.54
C PHE A 87 -4.38 7.21 2.17
N ILE A 88 -3.05 7.07 2.15
CA ILE A 88 -2.26 6.80 0.95
C ILE A 88 -1.86 5.35 1.01
N TYR A 89 -2.48 4.52 0.18
CA TYR A 89 -2.13 3.11 0.11
C TYR A 89 -0.94 2.90 -0.82
N ASP A 90 0.14 2.33 -0.30
CA ASP A 90 1.18 1.76 -1.15
C ASP A 90 0.56 0.63 -1.96
N TRP A 91 0.68 0.73 -3.26
CA TRP A 91 0.13 -0.23 -4.21
C TRP A 91 1.24 -0.79 -5.08
N TYR A 92 1.25 -2.09 -5.27
CA TYR A 92 2.35 -2.80 -5.92
C TYR A 92 1.89 -3.63 -7.10
N TRP A 93 2.77 -3.75 -8.07
CA TRP A 93 2.62 -4.64 -9.22
C TRP A 93 3.96 -5.30 -9.50
N PHE A 94 4.03 -6.61 -9.30
CA PHE A 94 5.23 -7.40 -9.55
C PHE A 94 4.85 -8.68 -10.28
N ASP A 95 5.72 -9.20 -11.15
CA ASP A 95 5.50 -10.44 -11.91
C ASP A 95 4.12 -10.47 -12.62
N SER A 96 3.73 -9.33 -13.22
CA SER A 96 2.43 -9.15 -13.89
C SER A 96 1.22 -9.37 -12.98
N TYR A 97 1.36 -9.17 -11.67
CA TYR A 97 0.32 -9.40 -10.67
C TYR A 97 0.27 -8.30 -9.59
N PRO A 98 -0.92 -7.96 -9.06
CA PRO A 98 -1.03 -7.06 -7.91
C PRO A 98 -0.50 -7.74 -6.65
N TYR A 99 0.24 -6.99 -5.85
CA TYR A 99 0.85 -7.47 -4.63
C TYR A 99 0.35 -6.68 -3.40
N LEU A 100 0.03 -7.37 -2.31
CA LEU A 100 -0.47 -6.81 -1.05
C LEU A 100 -1.78 -6.01 -1.15
N GLU A 101 -2.57 -6.22 -2.19
CA GLU A 101 -3.76 -5.42 -2.48
C GLU A 101 -4.94 -5.70 -1.53
N SER A 102 -4.92 -6.82 -0.80
CA SER A 102 -5.99 -7.25 0.09
C SER A 102 -6.22 -6.30 1.26
N ALA A 103 -5.18 -5.60 1.76
CA ALA A 103 -5.35 -4.58 2.79
C ALA A 103 -6.29 -3.45 2.33
N LEU A 104 -6.17 -3.02 1.08
CA LEU A 104 -7.08 -2.03 0.49
C LEU A 104 -8.44 -2.66 0.17
N ASN A 105 -8.46 -3.78 -0.57
CA ASN A 105 -9.68 -4.35 -1.12
C ASN A 105 -10.58 -5.04 -0.09
N ASP A 106 -10.00 -5.75 0.86
CA ASP A 106 -10.73 -6.53 1.87
C ASP A 106 -10.77 -5.81 3.22
N GLY A 107 -9.71 -5.11 3.59
CA GLY A 107 -9.65 -4.31 4.79
C GLY A 107 -10.39 -2.99 4.64
N PHE A 108 -9.79 -2.03 3.94
CA PHE A 108 -10.30 -0.66 3.90
C PHE A 108 -11.65 -0.52 3.18
N LEU A 109 -11.77 -1.04 1.96
CA LEU A 109 -12.98 -0.85 1.15
C LEU A 109 -14.20 -1.60 1.69
N LYS A 110 -14.02 -2.52 2.63
CA LYS A 110 -15.09 -3.23 3.33
C LYS A 110 -15.34 -2.71 4.76
N ALA A 111 -14.51 -1.82 5.26
CA ALA A 111 -14.71 -1.20 6.57
C ALA A 111 -16.00 -0.36 6.58
N PRO A 112 -16.84 -0.42 7.63
CA PRO A 112 -18.15 0.25 7.67
C PRO A 112 -18.09 1.76 7.44
N SER A 113 -17.02 2.42 7.90
CA SER A 113 -16.85 3.88 7.80
C SER A 113 -15.89 4.29 6.67
N ASN A 114 -15.56 3.41 5.73
CA ASN A 114 -14.57 3.73 4.69
C ASN A 114 -14.93 5.01 3.90
N GLU A 115 -16.22 5.26 3.64
CA GLU A 115 -16.66 6.44 2.88
C GLU A 115 -16.45 7.77 3.60
N LYS A 116 -16.15 7.76 4.90
CA LYS A 116 -15.82 8.95 5.70
C LYS A 116 -14.34 9.31 5.60
N MET A 117 -13.52 8.39 5.12
CA MET A 117 -12.07 8.53 4.94
C MET A 117 -11.79 8.60 3.44
N GLU A 118 -11.09 9.64 2.99
CA GLU A 118 -10.57 9.66 1.63
C GLU A 118 -9.37 8.72 1.47
N PHE A 119 -9.12 8.29 0.26
CA PHE A 119 -7.92 7.52 -0.05
C PHE A 119 -7.47 7.76 -1.50
N PHE A 120 -6.20 7.55 -1.73
CA PHE A 120 -5.63 7.34 -3.05
C PHE A 120 -4.50 6.33 -2.98
N ILE A 121 -4.12 5.79 -4.14
CA ILE A 121 -3.02 4.84 -4.23
C ILE A 121 -1.75 5.53 -4.70
N MET A 122 -0.63 5.10 -4.13
CA MET A 122 0.71 5.39 -4.64
C MET A 122 1.29 4.09 -5.18
N TRP A 123 1.54 4.04 -6.48
CA TRP A 123 2.25 2.91 -7.06
C TRP A 123 3.71 2.94 -6.62
N ALA A 124 4.06 2.00 -5.75
CA ALA A 124 5.40 1.84 -5.21
C ALA A 124 6.25 0.99 -6.16
N ASN A 125 6.51 1.55 -7.33
CA ASN A 125 7.23 0.95 -8.45
C ASN A 125 8.75 1.02 -8.27
N HIS A 126 9.27 0.42 -7.22
CA HIS A 126 10.70 0.33 -6.94
C HIS A 126 11.18 -1.12 -7.00
N ASP A 127 12.46 -1.29 -7.27
CA ASP A 127 13.12 -2.58 -7.21
C ASP A 127 13.07 -3.15 -5.79
N VAL A 128 12.91 -4.46 -5.71
CA VAL A 128 12.89 -5.20 -4.44
C VAL A 128 14.02 -6.23 -4.46
N LYS A 129 14.90 -6.12 -3.47
CA LYS A 129 15.93 -7.12 -3.22
C LYS A 129 15.40 -8.20 -2.29
N HIS A 130 15.97 -9.39 -2.34
CA HIS A 130 15.58 -10.51 -1.49
C HIS A 130 15.56 -10.15 0.00
N ASN A 131 16.60 -9.47 0.48
CA ASN A 131 16.74 -9.16 1.91
C ASN A 131 15.96 -7.93 2.40
N TYR A 132 15.18 -7.25 1.53
CA TYR A 132 14.47 -6.03 1.92
C TYR A 132 13.44 -6.28 3.02
N TRP A 133 12.58 -7.26 2.81
CA TRP A 133 11.44 -7.47 3.70
C TRP A 133 11.61 -8.63 4.68
N ASN A 134 12.53 -9.57 4.40
CA ASN A 134 12.81 -10.66 5.33
C ASN A 134 14.31 -11.00 5.37
N PRO A 135 15.11 -10.22 6.10
CA PRO A 135 16.54 -10.52 6.28
C PRO A 135 16.77 -11.82 7.08
N HIS A 136 15.80 -12.29 7.87
CA HIS A 136 15.93 -13.58 8.57
C HIS A 136 15.92 -14.76 7.59
N LYS A 137 15.11 -14.68 6.53
CA LYS A 137 15.06 -15.70 5.50
C LYS A 137 16.24 -15.61 4.53
N TRP A 138 16.58 -14.40 4.11
CA TRP A 138 17.48 -14.18 2.98
C TRP A 138 18.90 -13.74 3.37
N GLY A 139 19.13 -13.42 4.66
CA GLY A 139 20.42 -12.93 5.12
C GLY A 139 20.87 -11.67 4.39
N ASP A 140 22.12 -11.66 3.94
CA ASP A 140 22.71 -10.55 3.19
C ASP A 140 22.52 -10.68 1.66
N ASN A 141 21.51 -11.44 1.18
CA ASN A 141 21.22 -11.57 -0.24
C ASN A 141 20.62 -10.28 -0.78
N GLU A 142 21.44 -9.47 -1.44
CA GLU A 142 21.05 -8.22 -2.08
C GLU A 142 20.68 -8.37 -3.57
N SER A 143 20.60 -9.58 -4.08
CA SER A 143 20.17 -9.78 -5.46
C SER A 143 18.73 -9.34 -5.65
N LEU A 144 18.41 -8.91 -6.87
CA LEU A 144 17.08 -8.47 -7.25
C LEU A 144 16.08 -9.62 -7.13
N LEU A 145 14.96 -9.36 -6.45
CA LEU A 145 13.82 -10.28 -6.36
C LEU A 145 12.74 -9.88 -7.38
N TRP A 146 12.36 -8.61 -7.39
CA TRP A 146 11.38 -8.05 -8.32
C TRP A 146 11.83 -6.70 -8.85
N GLU A 147 11.60 -6.47 -10.13
CA GLU A 147 11.86 -5.19 -10.79
C GLU A 147 10.70 -4.22 -10.54
N GLY A 148 11.03 -2.94 -10.31
CA GLY A 148 10.04 -1.87 -10.21
C GLY A 148 9.54 -1.38 -11.57
N ALA A 149 10.33 -1.61 -12.63
CA ALA A 149 9.90 -1.43 -14.01
C ALA A 149 8.94 -2.56 -14.42
N ILE A 150 8.01 -2.29 -15.32
CA ILE A 150 7.01 -3.27 -15.80
C ILE A 150 7.21 -3.56 -17.29
N ASP A 151 6.72 -4.70 -17.74
CA ASP A 151 6.50 -4.93 -19.15
C ASP A 151 5.44 -3.93 -19.65
N PRO A 152 5.69 -3.19 -20.74
CA PRO A 152 4.70 -2.29 -21.34
C PRO A 152 3.34 -2.95 -21.62
N ALA A 153 3.31 -4.26 -21.84
CA ALA A 153 2.07 -5.02 -22.02
C ALA A 153 1.19 -5.06 -20.75
N ASP A 154 1.76 -4.89 -19.56
CA ASP A 154 1.02 -4.83 -18.31
C ASP A 154 0.30 -3.50 -18.10
N TRP A 155 0.78 -2.43 -18.74
CA TRP A 155 0.24 -1.09 -18.51
C TRP A 155 -1.28 -0.97 -18.75
N PRO A 156 -1.85 -1.47 -19.87
CA PRO A 156 -3.30 -1.46 -20.05
C PRO A 156 -4.06 -2.23 -18.97
N VAL A 157 -3.47 -3.31 -18.44
CA VAL A 157 -4.07 -4.13 -17.37
C VAL A 157 -4.09 -3.34 -16.06
N ILE A 158 -2.97 -2.71 -15.70
CA ILE A 158 -2.84 -1.83 -14.53
C ILE A 158 -3.85 -0.68 -14.61
N VAL A 159 -3.86 0.05 -15.72
CA VAL A 159 -4.77 1.20 -15.93
C VAL A 159 -6.23 0.78 -15.81
N ASN A 160 -6.63 -0.29 -16.48
CA ASN A 160 -8.00 -0.80 -16.40
C ASN A 160 -8.36 -1.19 -14.96
N ARG A 161 -7.45 -1.88 -14.25
CA ARG A 161 -7.65 -2.29 -12.85
C ARG A 161 -7.87 -1.08 -11.95
N VAL A 162 -6.99 -0.10 -12.02
CA VAL A 162 -7.04 1.09 -11.17
C VAL A 162 -8.30 1.92 -11.45
N ILE A 163 -8.66 2.12 -12.71
CA ILE A 163 -9.87 2.83 -13.09
C ILE A 163 -11.12 2.10 -12.59
N THR A 164 -11.21 0.79 -12.83
CA THR A 164 -12.42 0.02 -12.51
C THR A 164 -12.60 -0.27 -11.04
N GLN A 165 -11.51 -0.40 -10.28
CA GLN A 165 -11.60 -0.74 -8.86
C GLN A 165 -11.63 0.48 -7.94
N TYR A 166 -10.90 1.57 -8.29
CA TYR A 166 -10.66 2.66 -7.35
C TYR A 166 -11.17 4.02 -7.81
N PHE A 167 -10.84 4.49 -9.02
CA PHE A 167 -11.06 5.88 -9.42
C PHE A 167 -12.52 6.33 -9.42
N HIS A 168 -13.46 5.42 -9.61
CA HIS A 168 -14.88 5.72 -9.60
C HIS A 168 -15.49 5.80 -8.20
N ARG A 169 -14.75 5.39 -7.17
CA ARG A 169 -15.28 5.40 -5.80
C ARG A 169 -15.53 6.81 -5.30
N PRO A 170 -16.61 7.01 -4.51
CA PRO A 170 -16.99 8.34 -4.06
C PRO A 170 -15.93 8.98 -3.14
N ASN A 171 -15.22 8.18 -2.36
CA ASN A 171 -14.18 8.62 -1.44
C ASN A 171 -12.75 8.52 -2.01
N TYR A 172 -12.60 8.24 -3.30
CA TYR A 172 -11.28 8.35 -3.93
C TYR A 172 -10.88 9.82 -4.08
N THR A 173 -9.69 10.17 -3.59
CA THR A 173 -9.21 11.55 -3.61
C THR A 173 -9.12 12.10 -5.02
N LYS A 174 -9.70 13.27 -5.26
CA LYS A 174 -9.70 13.97 -6.54
C LYS A 174 -9.28 15.43 -6.37
N ILE A 175 -8.44 15.91 -7.26
CA ILE A 175 -8.07 17.32 -7.38
C ILE A 175 -8.65 17.85 -8.69
N ASP A 176 -9.45 18.91 -8.61
CA ASP A 176 -10.17 19.47 -9.76
C ASP A 176 -10.98 18.43 -10.57
N GLY A 177 -11.57 17.44 -9.85
CA GLY A 177 -12.33 16.35 -10.44
C GLY A 177 -11.51 15.22 -11.06
N CYS A 178 -10.17 15.33 -11.03
CA CYS A 178 -9.26 14.30 -11.52
C CYS A 178 -8.78 13.40 -10.38
N PRO A 179 -8.85 12.07 -10.53
CA PRO A 179 -8.32 11.14 -9.53
C PRO A 179 -6.82 11.36 -9.32
N VAL A 180 -6.39 11.34 -8.05
CA VAL A 180 -4.97 11.39 -7.69
C VAL A 180 -4.37 10.02 -7.88
N PHE A 181 -3.28 9.94 -8.64
CA PHE A 181 -2.47 8.74 -8.77
C PHE A 181 -1.01 9.11 -8.55
N ALA A 182 -0.41 8.58 -7.49
CA ALA A 182 0.98 8.85 -7.18
C ALA A 182 1.88 7.70 -7.67
N MET A 183 3.10 8.03 -8.01
CA MET A 183 4.17 7.09 -8.34
C MET A 183 5.37 7.35 -7.44
N PHE A 184 5.99 6.27 -6.96
CA PHE A 184 7.20 6.35 -6.15
C PHE A 184 8.43 6.70 -7.00
N SER A 185 8.63 6.01 -8.11
CA SER A 185 9.77 6.21 -9.01
C SER A 185 9.31 6.59 -10.43
N ALA A 186 9.53 7.85 -10.80
CA ALA A 186 9.34 8.28 -12.17
C ALA A 186 10.39 7.67 -13.12
N GLU A 187 11.59 7.37 -12.61
CA GLU A 187 12.68 6.75 -13.37
C GLU A 187 12.30 5.34 -13.83
N ASN A 188 11.88 4.48 -12.91
CA ASN A 188 11.44 3.11 -13.24
C ASN A 188 10.22 3.11 -14.17
N PHE A 189 9.34 4.11 -14.02
CA PHE A 189 8.22 4.27 -14.95
C PHE A 189 8.70 4.61 -16.37
N ILE A 190 9.65 5.54 -16.51
CA ILE A 190 10.22 5.89 -17.80
C ILE A 190 10.97 4.70 -18.40
N GLU A 191 11.74 3.96 -17.59
CA GLU A 191 12.46 2.76 -18.03
C GLU A 191 11.52 1.71 -18.62
N SER A 192 10.35 1.51 -18.03
CA SER A 192 9.32 0.58 -18.53
C SER A 192 8.92 0.86 -19.98
N PHE A 193 8.98 2.13 -20.42
CA PHE A 193 8.57 2.55 -21.78
C PHE A 193 9.72 3.03 -22.66
N GLY A 194 10.94 3.03 -22.17
CA GLY A 194 12.15 3.39 -22.91
C GLY A 194 12.35 4.90 -23.12
N SER A 195 11.34 5.75 -22.93
CA SER A 195 11.47 7.21 -23.02
C SER A 195 10.25 7.96 -22.47
N VAL A 196 10.42 9.25 -22.16
CA VAL A 196 9.32 10.14 -21.72
C VAL A 196 8.27 10.41 -22.81
N GLY A 197 8.58 10.09 -24.06
CA GLY A 197 7.71 10.36 -25.21
C GLY A 197 7.14 9.11 -25.87
N ALA A 198 7.23 7.95 -25.22
CA ALA A 198 6.73 6.69 -25.72
C ALA A 198 5.22 6.55 -25.51
#